data_7b0917d5e36d8fbd8db8f5dfabccb069
#
_entry.id   7b0917d5e36d8fbd8db8f5dfabccb069
#
_cell.length_a   1.000
_cell.length_b   1.000
_cell.length_c   1.000
_cell.angle_alpha   90.00
_cell.angle_beta   90.00
_cell.angle_gamma   90.00
#
_symmetry.space_group_name_H-M   'P 1'
#
loop_
_entity.id
_entity.type
_entity.pdbx_description
1 polymer ?
#
loop_
_entity_poly.entity_id
_entity_poly.type
_entity_poly.pdbx_seq_one_letter_code
_entity_poly.pdbx_strand_id
1 'polypeptide(L)'
;IKRALISVTDKRDLEKIAKVLVKNKIEILSTGGTAKYLKENSIPVKEVSDQTNFPEILDGRVKTLNPKIHGGILFRRDDTSHLEQIQKHDIYEIDLLIINLYKFRETLQKTSKNRDIIENIDIGGPAMIRAGAKNHEFVTVVTDPNDYPELISQIDNNGKIKYSHRKYLCLLYTSDA
;
A
#
# COMPACT_ATOMS: atom_id res chain seq x y z
N ILE A 1 9.39 10.46 3.21
CA ILE A 1 8.84 9.23 2.60
C ILE A 1 9.91 8.66 1.69
N LYS A 2 10.33 7.42 1.90
CA LYS A 2 11.31 6.75 1.04
C LYS A 2 10.63 5.75 0.10
N ARG A 3 9.59 5.06 0.58
CA ARG A 3 8.95 3.98 -0.18
C ARG A 3 7.44 3.98 -0.01
N ALA A 4 6.74 3.81 -1.13
CA ALA A 4 5.30 3.62 -1.20
C ALA A 4 4.97 2.20 -1.67
N LEU A 5 3.98 1.56 -1.06
CA LEU A 5 3.38 0.33 -1.58
C LEU A 5 2.01 0.66 -2.15
N ILE A 6 1.81 0.34 -3.42
CA ILE A 6 0.58 0.64 -4.15
C ILE A 6 -0.08 -0.66 -4.60
N SER A 7 -1.34 -0.86 -4.18
CA SER A 7 -2.17 -1.98 -4.60
C SER A 7 -3.62 -1.52 -4.73
N VAL A 8 -4.06 -1.23 -5.95
CA VAL A 8 -5.36 -0.62 -6.21
C VAL A 8 -6.13 -1.30 -7.34
N THR A 9 -7.44 -1.41 -7.16
CA THR A 9 -8.39 -1.80 -8.21
C THR A 9 -8.89 -0.59 -8.99
N ASP A 10 -9.28 0.47 -8.27
CA ASP A 10 -9.62 1.77 -8.85
C ASP A 10 -8.33 2.56 -9.17
N LYS A 11 -8.10 2.76 -10.47
CA LYS A 11 -6.88 3.41 -10.98
C LYS A 11 -7.08 4.89 -11.32
N ARG A 12 -8.20 5.50 -10.87
CA ARG A 12 -8.41 6.93 -11.06
C ARG A 12 -7.25 7.72 -10.46
N ASP A 13 -6.71 8.64 -11.23
CA ASP A 13 -5.59 9.53 -10.86
C ASP A 13 -4.31 8.82 -10.35
N LEU A 14 -4.23 7.47 -10.48
CA LEU A 14 -3.07 6.70 -10.04
C LEU A 14 -1.78 7.17 -10.73
N GLU A 15 -1.85 7.45 -12.03
CA GLU A 15 -0.70 7.94 -12.79
C GLU A 15 -0.19 9.29 -12.26
N LYS A 16 -1.09 10.19 -11.85
CA LYS A 16 -0.72 11.50 -11.32
C LYS A 16 0.07 11.35 -10.03
N ILE A 17 -0.49 10.60 -9.05
CA ILE A 17 0.20 10.40 -7.76
C ILE A 17 1.51 9.64 -7.95
N ALA A 18 1.55 8.60 -8.80
CA ALA A 18 2.76 7.83 -9.04
C ALA A 18 3.89 8.67 -9.67
N LYS A 19 3.57 9.57 -10.63
CA LYS A 19 4.54 10.52 -11.19
C LYS A 19 5.11 11.47 -10.12
N VAL A 20 4.28 11.92 -9.19
CA VAL A 20 4.74 12.76 -8.06
C VAL A 20 5.67 11.98 -7.14
N LEU A 21 5.37 10.71 -6.84
CA LEU A 21 6.25 9.86 -6.05
C LEU A 21 7.62 9.71 -6.72
N VAL A 22 7.66 9.39 -8.01
CA VAL A 22 8.90 9.23 -8.78
C VAL A 22 9.69 10.55 -8.82
N LYS A 23 9.04 11.68 -9.10
CA LYS A 23 9.65 13.03 -9.08
C LYS A 23 10.34 13.32 -7.75
N ASN A 24 9.74 12.88 -6.65
CA ASN A 24 10.25 13.06 -5.29
C ASN A 24 11.20 11.92 -4.84
N LYS A 25 11.65 11.06 -5.76
CA LYS A 25 12.57 9.93 -5.51
C LYS A 25 12.03 8.92 -4.50
N ILE A 26 10.71 8.77 -4.43
CA ILE A 26 10.04 7.77 -3.60
C ILE A 26 9.93 6.47 -4.42
N GLU A 27 10.53 5.40 -3.92
CA GLU A 27 10.45 4.08 -4.55
C GLU A 27 9.03 3.54 -4.49
N ILE A 28 8.54 2.99 -5.59
CA ILE A 28 7.20 2.38 -5.67
C ILE A 28 7.34 0.87 -5.65
N LEU A 29 6.75 0.23 -4.65
CA LEU A 29 6.49 -1.21 -4.62
C LEU A 29 5.07 -1.47 -5.09
N SER A 30 4.88 -2.51 -5.89
CA SER A 30 3.54 -2.90 -6.31
C SER A 30 3.48 -4.38 -6.70
N THR A 31 2.28 -4.88 -6.96
CA THR A 31 2.05 -6.28 -7.35
C THR A 31 0.88 -6.39 -8.33
N GLY A 32 0.83 -7.50 -9.07
CA GLY A 32 -0.28 -7.87 -9.93
C GLY A 32 -0.67 -6.81 -10.96
N GLY A 33 -1.97 -6.59 -11.13
CA GLY A 33 -2.51 -5.66 -12.12
C GLY A 33 -2.13 -4.19 -11.91
N THR A 34 -1.80 -3.79 -10.68
CA THR A 34 -1.32 -2.42 -10.40
C THR A 34 0.10 -2.23 -10.90
N ALA A 35 1.00 -3.19 -10.63
CA ALA A 35 2.37 -3.15 -11.13
C ALA A 35 2.41 -3.14 -12.67
N LYS A 36 1.60 -3.99 -13.30
CA LYS A 36 1.46 -4.03 -14.76
C LYS A 36 1.02 -2.66 -15.31
N TYR A 37 -0.04 -2.08 -14.74
CA TYR A 37 -0.56 -0.77 -15.16
C TYR A 37 0.51 0.33 -15.05
N LEU A 38 1.25 0.37 -13.94
CA LEU A 38 2.31 1.37 -13.74
C LEU A 38 3.44 1.21 -14.78
N LYS A 39 3.87 -0.01 -15.05
CA LYS A 39 4.89 -0.31 -16.08
C LYS A 39 4.43 0.10 -17.49
N GLU A 40 3.19 -0.19 -17.84
CA GLU A 40 2.59 0.19 -19.14
C GLU A 40 2.53 1.72 -19.32
N ASN A 41 2.43 2.48 -18.23
CA ASN A 41 2.48 3.94 -18.22
C ASN A 41 3.89 4.52 -17.97
N SER A 42 4.93 3.71 -18.19
CA SER A 42 6.35 4.10 -18.04
C SER A 42 6.71 4.64 -16.65
N ILE A 43 6.03 4.16 -15.60
CA ILE A 43 6.33 4.51 -14.22
C ILE A 43 7.23 3.42 -13.63
N PRO A 44 8.42 3.77 -13.11
CA PRO A 44 9.30 2.83 -12.45
C PRO A 44 8.61 2.20 -11.25
N VAL A 45 8.60 0.87 -11.20
CA VAL A 45 7.99 0.11 -10.12
C VAL A 45 8.80 -1.15 -9.86
N LYS A 46 9.05 -1.46 -8.59
CA LYS A 46 9.64 -2.71 -8.13
C LYS A 46 8.53 -3.67 -7.72
N GLU A 47 8.62 -4.91 -8.11
CA GLU A 47 7.64 -5.92 -7.69
C GLU A 47 7.84 -6.32 -6.23
N VAL A 48 6.75 -6.64 -5.55
CA VAL A 48 6.79 -7.14 -4.17
C VAL A 48 7.58 -8.45 -4.10
N SER A 49 7.46 -9.34 -5.08
CA SER A 49 8.23 -10.58 -5.19
C SER A 49 9.74 -10.32 -5.20
N ASP A 50 10.20 -9.30 -5.94
CA ASP A 50 11.62 -8.95 -6.00
C ASP A 50 12.11 -8.35 -4.67
N GLN A 51 11.23 -7.60 -3.98
CA GLN A 51 11.55 -7.02 -2.68
C GLN A 51 11.63 -8.07 -1.57
N THR A 52 10.77 -9.07 -1.62
CA THR A 52 10.67 -10.10 -0.58
C THR A 52 11.56 -11.31 -0.84
N ASN A 53 12.05 -11.49 -2.08
CA ASN A 53 12.67 -12.71 -2.60
C ASN A 53 11.72 -13.92 -2.41
N PHE A 54 10.41 -13.70 -2.50
CA PHE A 54 9.41 -14.73 -2.39
C PHE A 54 8.38 -14.58 -3.53
N PRO A 55 8.11 -15.64 -4.29
CA PRO A 55 7.18 -15.57 -5.41
C PRO A 55 5.73 -15.39 -4.92
N GLU A 56 4.90 -14.85 -5.79
CA GLU A 56 3.46 -14.95 -5.63
C GLU A 56 3.03 -16.41 -5.77
N ILE A 57 2.26 -16.93 -4.81
CA ILE A 57 1.82 -18.33 -4.77
C ILE A 57 0.31 -18.43 -4.60
N LEU A 58 -0.24 -19.65 -4.79
CA LEU A 58 -1.66 -19.97 -4.63
C LEU A 58 -2.55 -19.03 -5.49
N ASP A 59 -2.19 -18.89 -6.78
CA ASP A 59 -2.90 -18.04 -7.75
C ASP A 59 -3.08 -16.57 -7.27
N GLY A 60 -2.06 -16.06 -6.54
CA GLY A 60 -2.06 -14.69 -6.04
C GLY A 60 -2.73 -14.48 -4.69
N ARG A 61 -3.22 -15.53 -4.04
CA ARG A 61 -3.79 -15.42 -2.68
C ARG A 61 -2.74 -15.03 -1.64
N VAL A 62 -1.48 -15.37 -1.86
CA VAL A 62 -0.36 -15.01 -0.99
C VAL A 62 0.70 -14.26 -1.80
N LYS A 63 0.85 -12.98 -1.53
CA LYS A 63 1.84 -12.09 -2.14
C LYS A 63 2.32 -11.00 -1.18
N THR A 64 1.41 -10.27 -0.55
CA THR A 64 1.74 -9.19 0.40
C THR A 64 1.73 -9.65 1.86
N LEU A 65 1.16 -10.83 2.16
CA LEU A 65 1.23 -11.45 3.49
C LEU A 65 2.63 -12.04 3.72
N ASN A 66 3.60 -11.17 3.92
CA ASN A 66 5.00 -11.51 4.03
C ASN A 66 5.65 -10.70 5.17
N PRO A 67 6.50 -11.30 6.01
CA PRO A 67 7.17 -10.60 7.10
C PRO A 67 7.97 -9.37 6.65
N LYS A 68 8.58 -9.40 5.46
CA LYS A 68 9.32 -8.24 4.93
C LYS A 68 8.40 -7.07 4.59
N ILE A 69 7.18 -7.32 4.15
CA ILE A 69 6.19 -6.27 3.88
C ILE A 69 5.61 -5.75 5.20
N HIS A 70 5.06 -6.65 6.03
CA HIS A 70 4.42 -6.24 7.29
C HIS A 70 5.43 -5.70 8.31
N GLY A 71 6.64 -6.22 8.35
CA GLY A 71 7.73 -5.66 9.14
C GLY A 71 8.09 -4.25 8.71
N GLY A 72 8.18 -3.99 7.39
CA GLY A 72 8.43 -2.66 6.84
C GLY A 72 7.35 -1.63 7.15
N ILE A 73 6.10 -2.08 7.35
CA ILE A 73 4.97 -1.23 7.74
C ILE A 73 4.93 -1.03 9.26
N LEU A 74 5.11 -2.10 10.04
CA LEU A 74 4.77 -2.14 11.48
C LEU A 74 5.89 -1.70 12.42
N PHE A 75 7.16 -1.68 11.97
CA PHE A 75 8.24 -1.33 12.90
C PHE A 75 8.17 0.14 13.31
N ARG A 76 8.44 0.39 14.58
CA ARG A 76 8.53 1.73 15.14
C ARG A 76 9.89 2.31 14.81
N ARG A 77 9.90 3.52 14.21
CA ARG A 77 11.15 4.18 13.77
C ARG A 77 11.91 4.83 14.91
N ASP A 78 11.28 4.96 16.07
CA ASP A 78 11.81 5.50 17.33
C ASP A 78 12.24 4.40 18.31
N ASP A 79 12.16 3.12 17.95
CA ASP A 79 12.50 1.97 18.79
C ASP A 79 13.79 1.31 18.28
N THR A 80 14.85 1.39 19.07
CA THR A 80 16.18 0.85 18.72
C THR A 80 16.15 -0.66 18.46
N SER A 81 15.39 -1.42 19.29
CA SER A 81 15.27 -2.86 19.14
C SER A 81 14.58 -3.22 17.82
N HIS A 82 13.55 -2.44 17.40
CA HIS A 82 12.91 -2.62 16.10
C HIS A 82 13.89 -2.32 14.95
N LEU A 83 14.68 -1.27 15.06
CA LEU A 83 15.68 -0.91 14.04
C LEU A 83 16.73 -2.01 13.85
N GLU A 84 17.22 -2.60 14.93
CA GLU A 84 18.16 -3.72 14.89
C GLU A 84 17.56 -4.95 14.23
N GLN A 85 16.30 -5.29 14.55
CA GLN A 85 15.58 -6.42 13.95
C GLN A 85 15.35 -6.23 12.46
N ILE A 86 14.92 -5.03 12.04
CA ILE A 86 14.71 -4.70 10.63
C ILE A 86 16.00 -4.85 9.83
N GLN A 87 17.11 -4.35 10.37
CA GLN A 87 18.43 -4.47 9.73
C GLN A 87 18.87 -5.93 9.65
N LYS A 88 18.74 -6.68 10.74
CA LYS A 88 19.12 -8.11 10.80
C LYS A 88 18.38 -8.97 9.77
N HIS A 89 17.12 -8.63 9.48
CA HIS A 89 16.26 -9.42 8.60
C HIS A 89 16.15 -8.84 7.18
N ASP A 90 16.96 -7.82 6.84
CA ASP A 90 16.93 -7.16 5.54
C ASP A 90 15.50 -6.68 5.16
N ILE A 91 14.88 -5.96 6.10
CA ILE A 91 13.54 -5.40 5.94
C ILE A 91 13.65 -3.89 5.74
N TYR A 92 12.98 -3.38 4.73
CA TYR A 92 13.00 -1.97 4.35
C TYR A 92 11.73 -1.27 4.77
N GLU A 93 11.86 0.00 5.19
CA GLU A 93 10.71 0.80 5.57
C GLU A 93 9.73 1.01 4.42
N ILE A 94 8.44 0.99 4.74
CA ILE A 94 7.32 1.38 3.90
C ILE A 94 6.57 2.50 4.61
N ASP A 95 6.55 3.70 4.02
CA ASP A 95 6.07 4.92 4.67
C ASP A 95 4.69 5.34 4.17
N LEU A 96 4.31 4.86 2.99
CA LEU A 96 3.06 5.20 2.34
C LEU A 96 2.40 3.94 1.77
N LEU A 97 1.14 3.76 2.12
CA LEU A 97 0.27 2.72 1.56
C LEU A 97 -0.84 3.40 0.74
N ILE A 98 -0.94 3.05 -0.53
CA ILE A 98 -2.06 3.44 -1.40
C ILE A 98 -2.77 2.15 -1.78
N ILE A 99 -3.89 1.88 -1.10
CA ILE A 99 -4.57 0.58 -1.20
C ILE A 99 -6.06 0.83 -1.24
N ASN A 100 -6.71 0.50 -2.36
CA ASN A 100 -8.16 0.39 -2.37
C ASN A 100 -8.59 -1.05 -2.60
N LEU A 101 -9.62 -1.43 -1.87
CA LEU A 101 -10.09 -2.80 -1.83
C LEU A 101 -10.95 -3.13 -3.05
N TYR A 102 -11.12 -4.41 -3.32
CA TYR A 102 -12.10 -4.89 -4.26
C TYR A 102 -13.49 -4.43 -3.86
N LYS A 103 -14.26 -3.94 -4.84
CA LYS A 103 -15.65 -3.55 -4.61
C LYS A 103 -16.53 -4.81 -4.51
N PHE A 104 -16.45 -5.48 -3.37
CA PHE A 104 -17.15 -6.74 -3.09
C PHE A 104 -18.66 -6.65 -3.42
N ARG A 105 -19.31 -5.52 -3.08
CA ARG A 105 -20.73 -5.28 -3.42
C ARG A 105 -20.99 -5.29 -4.93
N GLU A 106 -20.08 -4.77 -5.75
CA GLU A 106 -20.21 -4.82 -7.21
C GLU A 106 -20.04 -6.24 -7.75
N THR A 107 -19.20 -7.05 -7.12
CA THR A 107 -19.04 -8.47 -7.47
C THR A 107 -20.33 -9.24 -7.20
N LEU A 108 -20.99 -9.01 -6.08
CA LEU A 108 -22.28 -9.62 -5.76
C LEU A 108 -23.38 -9.28 -6.78
N GLN A 109 -23.30 -8.11 -7.41
CA GLN A 109 -24.26 -7.69 -8.44
C GLN A 109 -23.95 -8.31 -9.81
N LYS A 110 -22.69 -8.68 -10.08
CA LYS A 110 -22.21 -9.16 -11.38
C LYS A 110 -22.27 -10.66 -11.55
N THR A 111 -22.19 -11.42 -10.46
CA THR A 111 -22.17 -12.89 -10.50
C THR A 111 -22.91 -13.49 -9.31
N SER A 112 -23.62 -14.59 -9.57
CA SER A 112 -24.23 -15.44 -8.53
C SER A 112 -23.39 -16.69 -8.21
N LYS A 113 -22.21 -16.83 -8.85
CA LYS A 113 -21.34 -17.98 -8.62
C LYS A 113 -20.55 -17.78 -7.33
N ASN A 114 -20.86 -18.59 -6.32
CA ASN A 114 -20.19 -18.54 -5.00
C ASN A 114 -18.66 -18.55 -5.10
N ARG A 115 -18.09 -19.34 -6.02
CA ARG A 115 -16.64 -19.42 -6.20
C ARG A 115 -16.05 -18.08 -6.60
N ASP A 116 -16.64 -17.37 -7.55
CA ASP A 116 -16.17 -16.08 -8.03
C ASP A 116 -16.28 -15.01 -6.91
N ILE A 117 -17.33 -15.09 -6.10
CA ILE A 117 -17.53 -14.22 -4.94
C ILE A 117 -16.45 -14.45 -3.89
N ILE A 118 -16.17 -15.70 -3.55
CA ILE A 118 -15.14 -16.07 -2.56
C ILE A 118 -13.75 -15.62 -3.02
N GLU A 119 -13.41 -15.81 -4.30
CA GLU A 119 -12.11 -15.37 -4.84
C GLU A 119 -11.91 -13.84 -4.81
N ASN A 120 -12.98 -13.05 -4.72
CA ASN A 120 -12.92 -11.59 -4.57
C ASN A 120 -12.83 -11.11 -3.11
N ILE A 121 -12.70 -12.01 -2.13
CA ILE A 121 -12.40 -11.64 -0.75
C ILE A 121 -10.93 -11.23 -0.66
N ASP A 122 -10.69 -9.94 -0.42
CA ASP A 122 -9.34 -9.40 -0.28
C ASP A 122 -8.82 -9.65 1.14
N ILE A 123 -7.70 -10.33 1.27
CA ILE A 123 -7.03 -10.60 2.54
C ILE A 123 -5.85 -9.65 2.75
N GLY A 124 -5.03 -9.47 1.72
CA GLY A 124 -3.79 -8.70 1.82
C GLY A 124 -4.01 -7.21 1.99
N GLY A 125 -4.98 -6.65 1.26
CA GLY A 125 -5.33 -5.22 1.35
C GLY A 125 -5.75 -4.80 2.76
N PRO A 126 -6.79 -5.41 3.35
CA PRO A 126 -7.21 -5.13 4.73
C PRO A 126 -6.09 -5.34 5.75
N ALA A 127 -5.29 -6.40 5.62
CA ALA A 127 -4.17 -6.65 6.53
C ALA A 127 -3.13 -5.51 6.49
N MET A 128 -2.77 -5.01 5.30
CA MET A 128 -1.85 -3.88 5.16
C MET A 128 -2.44 -2.56 5.67
N ILE A 129 -3.72 -2.29 5.38
CA ILE A 129 -4.44 -1.10 5.88
C ILE A 129 -4.41 -1.08 7.40
N ARG A 130 -4.77 -2.19 8.05
CA ARG A 130 -4.74 -2.31 9.51
C ARG A 130 -3.32 -2.16 10.09
N ALA A 131 -2.32 -2.74 9.43
CA ALA A 131 -0.92 -2.61 9.84
C ALA A 131 -0.45 -1.14 9.76
N GLY A 132 -0.74 -0.45 8.66
CA GLY A 132 -0.41 0.96 8.50
C GLY A 132 -1.15 1.86 9.49
N ALA A 133 -2.43 1.60 9.73
CA ALA A 133 -3.22 2.34 10.71
C ALA A 133 -2.68 2.17 12.14
N LYS A 134 -2.29 0.94 12.53
CA LYS A 134 -1.62 0.67 13.82
C LYS A 134 -0.33 1.47 13.98
N ASN A 135 0.36 1.77 12.88
CA ASN A 135 1.62 2.50 12.85
C ASN A 135 1.51 3.89 12.17
N HIS A 136 0.34 4.52 12.23
CA HIS A 136 0.05 5.81 11.57
C HIS A 136 0.96 6.96 12.02
N GLU A 137 1.65 6.81 13.12
CA GLU A 137 2.67 7.76 13.56
C GLU A 137 3.79 7.90 12.51
N PHE A 138 4.11 6.83 11.81
CA PHE A 138 5.18 6.76 10.81
C PHE A 138 4.69 6.46 9.40
N VAL A 139 3.51 5.84 9.24
CA VAL A 139 2.97 5.36 7.97
C VAL A 139 1.71 6.11 7.60
N THR A 140 1.62 6.54 6.34
CA THR A 140 0.41 7.10 5.75
C THR A 140 -0.38 6.00 5.05
N VAL A 141 -1.68 5.92 5.31
CA VAL A 141 -2.59 4.99 4.61
C VAL A 141 -3.61 5.80 3.82
N VAL A 142 -3.77 5.51 2.54
CA VAL A 142 -4.73 6.17 1.65
C VAL A 142 -5.52 5.09 0.92
N THR A 143 -6.85 5.13 1.03
CA THR A 143 -7.71 4.13 0.40
C THR A 143 -8.66 4.72 -0.64
N ASP A 144 -8.85 6.03 -0.67
CA ASP A 144 -9.72 6.72 -1.61
C ASP A 144 -8.88 7.60 -2.57
N PRO A 145 -9.05 7.48 -3.90
CA PRO A 145 -8.44 8.39 -4.87
C PRO A 145 -8.80 9.88 -4.65
N ASN A 146 -9.90 10.18 -4.00
CA ASN A 146 -10.29 11.55 -3.68
C ASN A 146 -9.31 12.24 -2.70
N ASP A 147 -8.51 11.47 -1.96
CA ASP A 147 -7.48 12.00 -1.05
C ASP A 147 -6.14 12.30 -1.76
N TYR A 148 -5.95 11.86 -3.01
CA TYR A 148 -4.69 12.07 -3.74
C TYR A 148 -4.30 13.54 -3.93
N PRO A 149 -5.21 14.49 -4.22
CA PRO A 149 -4.84 15.90 -4.40
C PRO A 149 -4.13 16.48 -3.18
N GLU A 150 -4.64 16.25 -1.97
CA GLU A 150 -4.04 16.73 -0.73
C GLU A 150 -2.70 16.01 -0.45
N LEU A 151 -2.63 14.71 -0.72
CA LEU A 151 -1.41 13.92 -0.58
C LEU A 151 -0.30 14.47 -1.51
N ILE A 152 -0.63 14.70 -2.78
CA ILE A 152 0.27 15.29 -3.79
C ILE A 152 0.79 16.65 -3.33
N SER A 153 -0.12 17.52 -2.88
CA SER A 153 0.24 18.85 -2.39
C SER A 153 1.26 18.80 -1.24
N GLN A 154 1.05 17.89 -0.28
CA GLN A 154 1.97 17.76 0.85
C GLN A 154 3.32 17.18 0.46
N ILE A 155 3.35 16.19 -0.43
CA ILE A 155 4.59 15.56 -0.92
C ILE A 155 5.41 16.60 -1.72
N ASP A 156 4.80 17.30 -2.67
CA ASP A 156 5.50 18.26 -3.52
C ASP A 156 6.04 19.47 -2.75
N ASN A 157 5.30 19.94 -1.74
CA ASN A 157 5.69 21.12 -0.97
C ASN A 157 6.68 20.82 0.17
N ASN A 158 6.57 19.67 0.81
CA ASN A 158 7.28 19.38 2.06
C ASN A 158 8.03 18.03 2.07
N GLY A 159 7.84 17.18 1.07
CA GLY A 159 8.37 15.81 1.06
C GLY A 159 7.82 14.91 2.17
N LYS A 160 6.85 15.39 2.94
CA LYS A 160 6.31 14.72 4.14
C LYS A 160 4.81 14.94 4.24
N ILE A 161 4.11 13.96 4.79
CA ILE A 161 2.70 14.08 5.16
C ILE A 161 2.60 14.51 6.62
N LYS A 162 1.77 15.52 6.90
CA LYS A 162 1.53 16.01 8.26
C LYS A 162 0.95 14.92 9.15
N TYR A 163 1.38 14.85 10.40
CA TYR A 163 0.86 13.89 11.36
C TYR A 163 -0.67 13.97 11.53
N SER A 164 -1.22 15.20 11.60
CA SER A 164 -2.66 15.41 11.68
C SER A 164 -3.42 14.77 10.51
N HIS A 165 -2.86 14.84 9.30
CA HIS A 165 -3.46 14.21 8.12
C HIS A 165 -3.34 12.68 8.17
N ARG A 166 -2.19 12.13 8.57
CA ARG A 166 -2.05 10.67 8.77
C ARG A 166 -3.04 10.13 9.81
N LYS A 167 -3.20 10.85 10.92
CA LYS A 167 -4.18 10.52 11.95
C LYS A 167 -5.62 10.55 11.43
N TYR A 168 -5.96 11.59 10.66
CA TYR A 168 -7.29 11.72 10.04
C TYR A 168 -7.58 10.52 9.10
N LEU A 169 -6.67 10.20 8.19
CA LEU A 169 -6.80 9.07 7.28
C LEU A 169 -6.91 7.73 8.06
N CYS A 170 -6.10 7.55 9.12
CA CYS A 170 -6.19 6.38 9.97
C CYS A 170 -7.58 6.21 10.59
N LEU A 171 -8.17 7.27 11.12
CA LEU A 171 -9.50 7.23 11.73
C LEU A 171 -10.59 6.92 10.71
N LEU A 172 -10.50 7.48 9.49
CA LEU A 172 -11.46 7.20 8.41
C LEU A 172 -11.51 5.72 8.04
N TYR A 173 -10.35 5.07 7.94
CA TYR A 173 -10.23 3.74 7.34
C TYR A 173 -10.17 2.60 8.35
N THR A 174 -10.17 2.90 9.64
CA THR A 174 -10.18 1.89 10.71
C THR A 174 -11.45 1.89 11.53
N SER A 175 -12.33 2.88 11.38
CA SER A 175 -13.61 2.92 12.09
C SER A 175 -14.56 1.81 11.68
N ASP A 176 -14.39 1.25 10.48
CA ASP A 176 -15.23 0.20 9.89
C ASP A 176 -14.56 -1.19 9.88
N ALA A 177 -13.46 -1.36 10.62
CA ALA A 177 -12.68 -2.60 10.62
C ALA A 177 -12.86 -3.44 11.90
#